data_37bd7a28fb0befde8f44aad45a302000
#
_entry.id   37bd7a28fb0befde8f44aad45a302000
#
_cell.length_a   1.000
_cell.length_b   1.000
_cell.length_c   1.000
_cell.angle_alpha   90.00
_cell.angle_beta   90.00
_cell.angle_gamma   90.00
#
_symmetry.space_group_name_H-M   'P 1'
#
loop_
_entity.id
_entity.type
_entity.pdbx_description
1 polymer ?
#
loop_
_entity_poly.entity_id
_entity_poly.type
_entity_poly.pdbx_seq_one_letter_code
_entity_poly.pdbx_strand_id
1 'polypeptide(L)'
;MRGNAVRLVATVASAMVMVLVFAGSTLGTPGGNVISAPIVARGDFVDRVDVKVKFERDGNIIVANAPDAGEVVVQEVTIGPGGTTGWHSHPGPVIVVVKQGTLTYVRADGGVCSSTPYAAGTAFVDPGQGHAHTAFNLGSENLVLMATYFDVPVGGSPRIDVPVVPAPC
;
A
#
# COMPACT_ATOMS: atom_id res chain seq x y z
N MET A 1 81.09 4.14 31.64
CA MET A 1 80.44 4.05 30.30
C MET A 1 78.95 3.80 30.53
N ARG A 2 78.14 4.80 30.31
CA ARG A 2 76.66 4.75 30.50
C ARG A 2 76.00 4.56 29.14
N GLY A 3 75.36 3.39 28.95
CA GLY A 3 74.63 3.08 27.76
C GLY A 3 73.18 3.60 27.87
N ASN A 4 72.82 4.53 26.99
CA ASN A 4 71.43 5.07 26.84
C ASN A 4 70.58 4.07 26.07
N ALA A 5 69.57 3.48 26.71
CA ALA A 5 68.53 2.69 26.05
C ALA A 5 67.46 3.62 25.52
N VAL A 6 67.33 3.71 24.20
CA VAL A 6 66.26 4.41 23.51
C VAL A 6 65.03 3.50 23.54
N ARG A 7 63.95 3.94 24.23
CA ARG A 7 62.65 3.28 24.21
C ARG A 7 61.86 3.77 23.00
N LEU A 8 61.65 2.89 22.04
CA LEU A 8 60.75 3.12 20.91
C LEU A 8 59.29 2.96 21.39
N VAL A 9 58.55 4.05 21.41
CA VAL A 9 57.09 4.02 21.67
C VAL A 9 56.40 3.88 20.32
N ALA A 10 55.85 2.69 20.08
CA ALA A 10 54.98 2.44 18.90
C ALA A 10 53.56 2.91 19.21
N THR A 11 53.14 4.01 18.62
CA THR A 11 51.76 4.47 18.62
C THR A 11 50.95 3.67 17.62
N VAL A 12 50.09 2.80 18.10
CA VAL A 12 49.08 2.11 17.27
C VAL A 12 47.91 3.07 17.03
N ALA A 13 47.83 3.60 15.83
CA ALA A 13 46.69 4.38 15.40
C ALA A 13 45.54 3.40 15.00
N SER A 14 44.55 3.25 15.90
CA SER A 14 43.30 2.53 15.56
C SER A 14 42.49 3.37 14.60
N ALA A 15 42.48 2.97 13.34
CA ALA A 15 41.52 3.51 12.36
C ALA A 15 40.11 2.91 12.64
N MET A 16 39.23 3.73 13.21
CA MET A 16 37.83 3.40 13.41
C MET A 16 37.12 3.51 12.06
N VAL A 17 36.89 2.38 11.40
CA VAL A 17 36.07 2.33 10.17
C VAL A 17 34.62 2.51 10.60
N MET A 18 34.08 3.72 10.34
CA MET A 18 32.68 4.05 10.53
C MET A 18 31.89 3.47 9.34
N VAL A 19 31.28 2.28 9.52
CA VAL A 19 30.35 1.72 8.56
C VAL A 19 29.08 2.54 8.62
N LEU A 20 28.89 3.46 7.67
CA LEU A 20 27.62 4.13 7.42
C LEU A 20 26.65 3.10 6.83
N VAL A 21 25.82 2.51 7.69
CA VAL A 21 24.65 1.74 7.26
C VAL A 21 23.65 2.77 6.72
N PHE A 22 23.60 2.95 5.41
CA PHE A 22 22.48 3.61 4.77
C PHE A 22 21.28 2.67 4.94
N ALA A 23 20.43 2.97 5.92
CA ALA A 23 19.07 2.45 5.94
C ALA A 23 18.40 3.02 4.67
N GLY A 24 18.43 2.26 3.58
CA GLY A 24 17.66 2.57 2.39
C GLY A 24 16.20 2.61 2.80
N SER A 25 15.63 3.80 2.89
CA SER A 25 14.18 3.97 2.95
C SER A 25 13.65 3.36 1.66
N THR A 26 13.01 2.19 1.78
CA THR A 26 12.20 1.65 0.69
C THR A 26 11.03 2.62 0.52
N LEU A 27 11.25 3.64 -0.31
CA LEU A 27 10.19 4.54 -0.71
C LEU A 27 9.28 3.70 -1.60
N GLY A 28 8.17 3.23 -1.03
CA GLY A 28 7.03 2.81 -1.82
C GLY A 28 6.74 3.92 -2.83
N THR A 29 6.09 3.60 -3.96
CA THR A 29 5.65 4.66 -4.87
C THR A 29 4.70 5.56 -4.08
N PRO A 30 5.11 6.76 -3.65
CA PRO A 30 4.28 7.56 -2.75
C PRO A 30 3.01 7.98 -3.48
N GLY A 31 1.89 7.98 -2.78
CA GLY A 31 0.71 8.67 -3.23
C GLY A 31 1.03 10.15 -3.45
N GLY A 32 0.43 10.74 -4.47
CA GLY A 32 0.54 12.16 -4.77
C GLY A 32 -0.82 12.84 -4.68
N ASN A 33 -0.88 14.03 -4.08
CA ASN A 33 -2.10 14.83 -3.94
C ASN A 33 -3.29 14.07 -3.30
N VAL A 34 -3.02 13.19 -2.33
CA VAL A 34 -4.04 12.63 -1.44
C VAL A 34 -4.35 13.70 -0.38
N ILE A 35 -5.53 14.31 -0.48
CA ILE A 35 -5.94 15.44 0.38
C ILE A 35 -6.25 14.93 1.79
N SER A 36 -6.97 13.80 1.90
CA SER A 36 -7.33 13.18 3.17
C SER A 36 -7.66 11.70 3.00
N ALA A 37 -7.43 10.92 4.05
CA ALA A 37 -7.77 9.51 4.08
C ALA A 37 -8.10 9.05 5.54
N PRO A 38 -9.09 9.67 6.21
CA PRO A 38 -9.44 9.29 7.57
C PRO A 38 -10.09 7.91 7.61
N ILE A 39 -9.75 7.12 8.62
CA ILE A 39 -10.53 5.95 9.00
C ILE A 39 -11.82 6.45 9.65
N VAL A 40 -12.95 6.12 9.07
CA VAL A 40 -14.29 6.52 9.53
C VAL A 40 -14.77 5.59 10.65
N ALA A 41 -14.48 4.31 10.50
CA ALA A 41 -14.82 3.27 11.48
C ALA A 41 -13.88 2.08 11.33
N ARG A 42 -13.69 1.37 12.43
CA ARG A 42 -13.05 0.05 12.43
C ARG A 42 -13.61 -0.80 13.56
N GLY A 43 -13.56 -2.10 13.41
CA GLY A 43 -14.02 -3.04 14.44
C GLY A 43 -13.62 -4.48 14.12
N ASP A 44 -13.35 -5.22 15.18
CA ASP A 44 -13.07 -6.65 15.12
C ASP A 44 -14.37 -7.43 14.93
N PHE A 45 -14.29 -8.54 14.24
CA PHE A 45 -15.37 -9.52 14.28
C PHE A 45 -15.41 -10.18 15.67
N VAL A 46 -16.58 -10.20 16.27
CA VAL A 46 -16.79 -10.88 17.58
C VAL A 46 -16.77 -12.40 17.42
N ASP A 47 -17.36 -12.87 16.31
CA ASP A 47 -17.38 -14.27 15.94
C ASP A 47 -16.31 -14.54 14.86
N ARG A 48 -15.93 -15.81 14.72
CA ARG A 48 -15.11 -16.23 13.58
C ARG A 48 -15.88 -16.02 12.28
N VAL A 49 -15.33 -15.20 11.37
CA VAL A 49 -15.94 -14.86 10.09
C VAL A 49 -15.01 -15.21 8.96
N ASP A 50 -15.49 -16.01 8.01
CA ASP A 50 -14.83 -16.22 6.73
C ASP A 50 -15.44 -15.25 5.70
N VAL A 51 -14.66 -14.28 5.25
CA VAL A 51 -15.07 -13.35 4.20
C VAL A 51 -14.70 -13.94 2.84
N LYS A 52 -15.72 -14.14 1.99
CA LYS A 52 -15.52 -14.61 0.63
C LYS A 52 -16.28 -13.74 -0.36
N VAL A 53 -15.54 -13.11 -1.26
CA VAL A 53 -16.11 -12.28 -2.32
C VAL A 53 -15.82 -12.94 -3.66
N LYS A 54 -16.88 -13.22 -4.43
CA LYS A 54 -16.78 -13.76 -5.78
C LYS A 54 -17.32 -12.72 -6.76
N PHE A 55 -16.56 -12.39 -7.76
CA PHE A 55 -16.93 -11.43 -8.79
C PHE A 55 -16.34 -11.82 -10.14
N GLU A 56 -16.86 -11.23 -11.21
CA GLU A 56 -16.35 -11.40 -12.56
C GLU A 56 -15.64 -10.11 -13.00
N ARG A 57 -14.49 -10.27 -13.64
CA ARG A 57 -13.75 -9.18 -14.25
C ARG A 57 -13.07 -9.67 -15.53
N ASP A 58 -13.28 -8.95 -16.63
CA ASP A 58 -12.72 -9.26 -17.94
C ASP A 58 -12.97 -10.73 -18.37
N GLY A 59 -14.19 -11.25 -18.09
CA GLY A 59 -14.58 -12.61 -18.38
C GLY A 59 -14.01 -13.68 -17.44
N ASN A 60 -13.23 -13.28 -16.42
CA ASN A 60 -12.64 -14.20 -15.45
C ASN A 60 -13.37 -14.14 -14.11
N ILE A 61 -13.66 -15.29 -13.53
CA ILE A 61 -14.18 -15.36 -12.16
C ILE A 61 -13.01 -15.24 -11.18
N ILE A 62 -13.09 -14.25 -10.31
CA ILE A 62 -12.13 -14.00 -9.24
C ILE A 62 -12.80 -14.32 -7.91
N VAL A 63 -12.08 -15.00 -7.03
CA VAL A 63 -12.51 -15.31 -5.67
C VAL A 63 -11.46 -14.79 -4.70
N ALA A 64 -11.79 -13.75 -3.94
CA ALA A 64 -11.01 -13.31 -2.79
C ALA A 64 -11.57 -14.01 -1.55
N ASN A 65 -10.71 -14.66 -0.77
CA ASN A 65 -11.10 -15.44 0.38
C ASN A 65 -10.19 -15.12 1.57
N ALA A 66 -10.77 -14.56 2.63
CA ALA A 66 -10.10 -14.25 3.89
C ALA A 66 -10.74 -15.10 5.01
N PRO A 67 -10.17 -16.30 5.28
CA PRO A 67 -10.64 -17.15 6.37
C PRO A 67 -10.22 -16.56 7.72
N ASP A 68 -11.12 -16.64 8.70
CA ASP A 68 -10.87 -16.10 10.06
C ASP A 68 -10.45 -14.63 10.01
N ALA A 69 -11.22 -13.82 9.27
CA ALA A 69 -10.91 -12.42 8.99
C ALA A 69 -10.74 -11.60 10.28
N GLY A 70 -9.72 -10.73 10.28
CA GLY A 70 -9.43 -9.80 11.36
C GLY A 70 -10.42 -8.64 11.44
N GLU A 71 -9.92 -7.40 11.45
CA GLU A 71 -10.79 -6.21 11.50
C GLU A 71 -11.45 -5.89 10.14
N VAL A 72 -12.62 -5.24 10.24
CA VAL A 72 -13.20 -4.43 9.16
C VAL A 72 -12.82 -2.98 9.39
N VAL A 73 -12.29 -2.34 8.34
CA VAL A 73 -11.95 -0.91 8.35
C VAL A 73 -12.72 -0.20 7.26
N VAL A 74 -13.35 0.92 7.61
CA VAL A 74 -14.04 1.81 6.67
C VAL A 74 -13.27 3.11 6.58
N GLN A 75 -12.92 3.53 5.38
CA GLN A 75 -12.11 4.71 5.13
C GLN A 75 -12.73 5.58 4.03
N GLU A 76 -12.74 6.89 4.23
CA GLU A 76 -13.03 7.84 3.17
C GLU A 76 -11.70 8.40 2.63
N VAL A 77 -11.49 8.32 1.33
CA VAL A 77 -10.27 8.82 0.67
C VAL A 77 -10.63 9.93 -0.30
N THR A 78 -10.00 11.09 -0.16
CA THR A 78 -10.13 12.22 -1.07
C THR A 78 -8.82 12.44 -1.81
N ILE A 79 -8.87 12.41 -3.13
CA ILE A 79 -7.73 12.58 -4.03
C ILE A 79 -7.98 13.81 -4.89
N GLY A 80 -7.07 14.79 -4.83
CA GLY A 80 -7.15 15.99 -5.67
C GLY A 80 -6.88 15.71 -7.14
N PRO A 81 -7.14 16.67 -8.04
CA PRO A 81 -6.85 16.57 -9.46
C PRO A 81 -5.39 16.20 -9.75
N GLY A 82 -5.16 15.25 -10.65
CA GLY A 82 -3.83 14.72 -10.97
C GLY A 82 -3.22 13.84 -9.87
N GLY A 83 -3.95 13.57 -8.79
CA GLY A 83 -3.46 12.79 -7.66
C GLY A 83 -3.50 11.29 -7.90
N THR A 84 -2.76 10.56 -7.07
CA THR A 84 -2.68 9.10 -7.10
C THR A 84 -2.49 8.53 -5.70
N THR A 85 -3.00 7.33 -5.45
CA THR A 85 -2.75 6.60 -4.21
C THR A 85 -1.34 6.01 -4.13
N GLY A 86 -0.59 5.97 -5.25
CA GLY A 86 0.62 5.17 -5.36
C GLY A 86 0.33 3.66 -5.37
N TRP A 87 1.33 2.87 -5.78
CA TRP A 87 1.18 1.41 -5.86
C TRP A 87 1.11 0.79 -4.48
N HIS A 88 0.09 -0.05 -4.28
CA HIS A 88 -0.16 -0.73 -3.02
C HIS A 88 -1.03 -1.96 -3.21
N SER A 89 -1.19 -2.74 -2.16
CA SER A 89 -2.16 -3.81 -2.02
C SER A 89 -2.86 -3.72 -0.66
N HIS A 90 -3.72 -4.69 -0.36
CA HIS A 90 -4.45 -4.79 0.90
C HIS A 90 -4.32 -6.18 1.51
N PRO A 91 -4.46 -6.34 2.84
CA PRO A 91 -4.43 -7.65 3.49
C PRO A 91 -5.52 -8.60 2.98
N GLY A 92 -6.73 -8.12 2.84
CA GLY A 92 -7.88 -8.86 2.33
C GLY A 92 -8.67 -8.11 1.27
N PRO A 93 -9.84 -8.61 0.87
CA PRO A 93 -10.67 -7.97 -0.14
C PRO A 93 -11.18 -6.59 0.31
N VAL A 94 -11.38 -5.71 -0.67
CA VAL A 94 -11.89 -4.35 -0.45
C VAL A 94 -13.09 -4.10 -1.36
N ILE A 95 -14.15 -3.53 -0.79
CA ILE A 95 -15.25 -2.97 -1.56
C ILE A 95 -15.07 -1.46 -1.61
N VAL A 96 -14.96 -0.91 -2.83
CA VAL A 96 -14.80 0.52 -3.07
C VAL A 96 -16.04 1.08 -3.72
N VAL A 97 -16.56 2.18 -3.16
CA VAL A 97 -17.66 2.97 -3.75
C VAL A 97 -17.11 4.34 -4.14
N VAL A 98 -17.32 4.76 -5.37
CA VAL A 98 -16.97 6.11 -5.83
C VAL A 98 -18.11 7.06 -5.47
N LYS A 99 -17.86 8.02 -4.58
CA LYS A 99 -18.84 9.02 -4.13
C LYS A 99 -18.88 10.23 -5.05
N GLN A 100 -17.72 10.65 -5.56
CA GLN A 100 -17.57 11.83 -6.42
C GLN A 100 -16.39 11.65 -7.38
N GLY A 101 -16.49 12.23 -8.55
CA GLY A 101 -15.47 12.18 -9.59
C GLY A 101 -15.41 10.85 -10.34
N THR A 102 -14.27 10.58 -10.95
CA THR A 102 -14.00 9.32 -11.66
C THR A 102 -12.66 8.78 -11.22
N LEU A 103 -12.64 7.58 -10.67
CA LEU A 103 -11.44 6.85 -10.33
C LEU A 103 -10.93 6.11 -11.55
N THR A 104 -9.65 6.27 -11.88
CA THR A 104 -8.95 5.39 -12.82
C THR A 104 -8.17 4.36 -12.03
N TYR A 105 -8.66 3.13 -12.00
CA TYR A 105 -8.03 2.01 -11.30
C TYR A 105 -7.06 1.29 -12.24
N VAL A 106 -5.79 1.28 -11.86
CA VAL A 106 -4.72 0.60 -12.61
C VAL A 106 -4.18 -0.55 -11.78
N ARG A 107 -4.13 -1.74 -12.36
CA ARG A 107 -3.65 -2.95 -11.70
C ARG A 107 -2.62 -3.70 -12.54
N ALA A 108 -1.73 -4.41 -11.86
CA ALA A 108 -0.73 -5.28 -12.44
C ALA A 108 -1.04 -6.72 -12.01
N ASP A 109 -1.71 -7.49 -12.86
CA ASP A 109 -2.09 -8.87 -12.59
C ASP A 109 -1.53 -9.80 -13.67
N GLY A 110 -0.82 -10.87 -13.25
CA GLY A 110 -0.36 -11.92 -14.18
C GLY A 110 0.51 -11.43 -15.34
N GLY A 111 1.26 -10.34 -15.17
CA GLY A 111 2.08 -9.75 -16.22
C GLY A 111 1.29 -8.85 -17.19
N VAL A 112 0.08 -8.46 -16.84
CA VAL A 112 -0.76 -7.52 -17.62
C VAL A 112 -0.99 -6.25 -16.80
N CYS A 113 -0.78 -5.11 -17.45
CA CYS A 113 -1.19 -3.81 -16.92
C CYS A 113 -2.55 -3.43 -17.49
N SER A 114 -3.54 -3.24 -16.64
CA SER A 114 -4.88 -2.86 -17.07
C SER A 114 -5.38 -1.62 -16.34
N SER A 115 -6.20 -0.83 -17.00
CA SER A 115 -6.77 0.40 -16.50
C SER A 115 -8.28 0.40 -16.70
N THR A 116 -9.04 0.70 -15.64
CA THR A 116 -10.51 0.72 -15.67
C THR A 116 -11.03 1.99 -14.99
N PRO A 117 -11.87 2.81 -15.66
CA PRO A 117 -12.50 3.95 -15.02
C PRO A 117 -13.75 3.52 -14.24
N TYR A 118 -13.95 4.11 -13.06
CA TYR A 118 -15.16 3.97 -12.23
C TYR A 118 -15.69 5.36 -11.90
N ALA A 119 -16.89 5.68 -12.41
CA ALA A 119 -17.53 6.97 -12.17
C ALA A 119 -18.25 7.01 -10.82
N ALA A 120 -18.59 8.21 -10.36
CA ALA A 120 -19.44 8.40 -9.19
C ALA A 120 -20.73 7.58 -9.28
N GLY A 121 -21.12 6.97 -8.15
CA GLY A 121 -22.27 6.07 -8.05
C GLY A 121 -21.96 4.61 -8.45
N THR A 122 -20.72 4.28 -8.82
CA THR A 122 -20.30 2.91 -9.08
C THR A 122 -19.53 2.31 -7.92
N ALA A 123 -19.47 0.98 -7.89
CA ALA A 123 -18.66 0.23 -6.93
C ALA A 123 -17.88 -0.88 -7.63
N PHE A 124 -16.75 -1.27 -7.03
CA PHE A 124 -15.96 -2.41 -7.50
C PHE A 124 -15.31 -3.15 -6.33
N VAL A 125 -14.81 -4.33 -6.61
CA VAL A 125 -14.06 -5.14 -5.65
C VAL A 125 -12.58 -5.11 -6.02
N ASP A 126 -11.72 -4.79 -5.06
CA ASP A 126 -10.30 -5.10 -5.09
C ASP A 126 -10.09 -6.44 -4.35
N PRO A 127 -9.42 -7.43 -4.96
CA PRO A 127 -9.23 -8.72 -4.29
C PRO A 127 -8.29 -8.63 -3.09
N GLY A 128 -7.44 -7.60 -2.99
CA GLY A 128 -6.40 -7.52 -1.96
C GLY A 128 -5.36 -8.63 -2.09
N GLN A 129 -4.82 -9.12 -0.97
CA GLN A 129 -3.99 -10.33 -0.90
C GLN A 129 -2.78 -10.30 -1.86
N GLY A 130 -2.08 -9.16 -1.94
CA GLY A 130 -0.89 -8.97 -2.77
C GLY A 130 -1.18 -8.54 -4.22
N HIS A 131 -2.43 -8.42 -4.65
CA HIS A 131 -2.76 -7.82 -5.94
C HIS A 131 -2.41 -6.33 -5.94
N ALA A 132 -1.33 -5.98 -6.64
CA ALA A 132 -0.82 -4.62 -6.67
C ALA A 132 -1.64 -3.74 -7.62
N HIS A 133 -2.01 -2.55 -7.14
CA HIS A 133 -2.76 -1.58 -7.90
C HIS A 133 -2.44 -0.15 -7.47
N THR A 134 -2.91 0.81 -8.26
CA THR A 134 -2.93 2.23 -7.93
C THR A 134 -4.22 2.86 -8.43
N ALA A 135 -4.64 3.95 -7.81
CA ALA A 135 -5.78 4.74 -8.23
C ALA A 135 -5.31 6.15 -8.62
N PHE A 136 -5.83 6.66 -9.74
CA PHE A 136 -5.59 8.02 -10.21
C PHE A 136 -6.88 8.82 -10.26
N ASN A 137 -6.79 10.10 -9.92
CA ASN A 137 -7.77 11.12 -10.27
C ASN A 137 -7.26 11.88 -11.50
N LEU A 138 -7.73 11.51 -12.67
CA LEU A 138 -7.39 12.18 -13.94
C LEU A 138 -8.36 13.31 -14.29
N GLY A 139 -9.35 13.57 -13.41
CA GLY A 139 -10.34 14.65 -13.58
C GLY A 139 -9.86 15.99 -13.04
N SER A 140 -10.72 17.01 -13.16
CA SER A 140 -10.49 18.37 -12.68
C SER A 140 -11.11 18.67 -11.31
N GLU A 141 -11.89 17.75 -10.75
CA GLU A 141 -12.52 17.84 -9.45
C GLU A 141 -11.92 16.82 -8.47
N ASN A 142 -12.22 16.96 -7.18
CA ASN A 142 -11.82 15.96 -6.20
C ASN A 142 -12.52 14.63 -6.48
N LEU A 143 -11.76 13.57 -6.42
CA LEU A 143 -12.24 12.20 -6.37
C LEU A 143 -12.46 11.83 -4.90
N VAL A 144 -13.66 11.37 -4.56
CA VAL A 144 -13.99 10.90 -3.20
C VAL A 144 -14.44 9.44 -3.25
N LEU A 145 -13.79 8.61 -2.46
CA LEU A 145 -14.03 7.17 -2.34
C LEU A 145 -14.45 6.81 -0.94
N MET A 146 -15.32 5.80 -0.83
CA MET A 146 -15.53 5.06 0.41
C MET A 146 -15.03 3.64 0.20
N ALA A 147 -14.06 3.23 0.99
CA ALA A 147 -13.46 1.90 0.93
C ALA A 147 -13.75 1.12 2.21
N THR A 148 -14.23 -0.11 2.05
CA THR A 148 -14.41 -1.06 3.15
C THR A 148 -13.43 -2.19 2.97
N TYR A 149 -12.47 -2.29 3.88
CA TYR A 149 -11.41 -3.28 3.90
C TYR A 149 -11.79 -4.41 4.83
N PHE A 150 -11.57 -5.64 4.40
CA PHE A 150 -11.73 -6.82 5.23
C PHE A 150 -10.37 -7.45 5.53
N ASP A 151 -10.31 -8.23 6.62
CA ASP A 151 -9.11 -8.95 7.04
C ASP A 151 -7.91 -8.03 7.33
N VAL A 152 -8.17 -6.85 7.87
CA VAL A 152 -7.10 -5.96 8.34
C VAL A 152 -6.56 -6.53 9.67
N PRO A 153 -5.24 -6.63 9.85
CA PRO A 153 -4.68 -7.00 11.16
C PRO A 153 -5.16 -6.04 12.25
N VAL A 154 -5.44 -6.58 13.45
CA VAL A 154 -5.96 -5.80 14.59
C VAL A 154 -5.06 -4.60 14.88
N GLY A 155 -5.64 -3.39 14.82
CA GLY A 155 -4.91 -2.13 14.97
C GLY A 155 -3.96 -1.81 13.82
N GLY A 156 -3.91 -2.64 12.78
CA GLY A 156 -2.98 -2.51 11.66
C GLY A 156 -3.42 -1.55 10.57
N SER A 157 -2.60 -1.46 9.53
CA SER A 157 -2.89 -0.67 8.33
C SER A 157 -3.72 -1.49 7.33
N PRO A 158 -4.77 -0.92 6.73
CA PRO A 158 -5.47 -1.54 5.61
C PRO A 158 -4.66 -1.49 4.31
N ARG A 159 -3.50 -0.83 4.32
CA ARG A 159 -2.65 -0.63 3.15
C ARG A 159 -1.30 -1.31 3.34
N ILE A 160 -0.83 -1.98 2.28
CA ILE A 160 0.50 -2.57 2.13
C ILE A 160 1.18 -1.89 0.95
N ASP A 161 2.22 -1.10 1.20
CA ASP A 161 2.93 -0.37 0.14
C ASP A 161 3.72 -1.32 -0.76
N VAL A 162 3.65 -1.06 -2.08
CA VAL A 162 4.46 -1.74 -3.09
C VAL A 162 5.58 -0.79 -3.51
N PRO A 163 6.85 -1.10 -3.18
CA PRO A 163 7.95 -0.13 -3.28
C PRO A 163 8.40 0.17 -4.71
N VAL A 164 8.03 -0.67 -5.67
CA VAL A 164 8.42 -0.53 -7.08
C VAL A 164 7.17 -0.65 -7.94
N VAL A 165 7.08 0.16 -8.99
CA VAL A 165 6.01 0.03 -10.00
C VAL A 165 6.07 -1.38 -10.57
N PRO A 166 4.99 -2.19 -10.45
CA PRO A 166 5.00 -3.54 -10.99
C PRO A 166 5.14 -3.53 -12.51
N ALA A 167 6.02 -4.35 -13.05
CA ALA A 167 6.06 -4.58 -14.48
C ALA A 167 4.79 -5.39 -14.90
N PRO A 168 4.17 -5.09 -16.07
CA PRO A 168 4.59 -4.16 -17.13
C PRO A 168 4.02 -2.73 -16.99
N CYS A 169 3.44 -2.37 -15.83
CA CYS A 169 2.90 -1.01 -15.65
C CYS A 169 3.99 0.02 -15.46
#